data_fe56acc81a3aa87b91492c9c46ec8210
#
_entry.id   fe56acc81a3aa87b91492c9c46ec8210
#
_cell.length_a   1.000
_cell.length_b   1.000
_cell.length_c   1.000
_cell.angle_alpha   90.00
_cell.angle_beta   90.00
_cell.angle_gamma   90.00
#
_symmetry.space_group_name_H-M   'P 1'
#
loop_
_entity.id
_entity.type
_entity.pdbx_description
1 polymer ?
#
loop_
_entity_poly.entity_id
_entity_poly.type
_entity_poly.pdbx_seq_one_letter_code
_entity_poly.pdbx_strand_id
1 'polypeptide(L)'
;MNRHLPRRERLLTSTRPLPDLDVVAARGPWLHLADGRRIFDGSSGLLCVNVGQGSARVFSRIKKQFSLATFAGAAVVRPHIQLELMERLCHAVGRPEDSVALVTCGTLGVEIAIGLARNIARVRGGKRRADILTNDLCYHGMSALTLALAGNHARRPRPEDALGLGPAFAAPYPPTHPHDQAWCDASCADAVARAIDVRGAENVAAVLIEPVNGSTGGAYVPPDGYLRRVSEICRERDVLVIHDEVLTGLWRTGTPLASNHWAGAEPDLVILSKGLGAGYTSVAAVLVSPEIAPLIRHEDADPLPAMGTMATHPLQAAACLGVLDELESIDHTAFRARGQVLGARLRALTDLPGVRDVRGLGHLYSVELAPGLLWPLMAACEQRGAFFYPFTGAGDPRSEGLVVAPALTSTDEDLDYLSTALTDAVTALDRNG
;
A
#
# COMPACT_ATOMS: atom_id res chain seq x y z
N MET A 1 -18.16 -40.99 8.47
CA MET A 1 -17.90 -40.67 7.04
C MET A 1 -16.77 -39.67 6.94
N ASN A 2 -15.52 -40.14 6.75
CA ASN A 2 -14.38 -39.25 6.50
C ASN A 2 -14.48 -38.68 5.08
N ARG A 3 -15.11 -37.52 4.91
CA ARG A 3 -15.01 -36.75 3.66
C ARG A 3 -13.63 -36.10 3.65
N HIS A 4 -12.68 -36.74 2.99
CA HIS A 4 -11.42 -36.05 2.67
C HIS A 4 -11.76 -34.88 1.72
N LEU A 5 -11.57 -33.66 2.21
CA LEU A 5 -11.67 -32.45 1.36
C LEU A 5 -10.65 -32.56 0.21
N PRO A 6 -11.01 -32.17 -1.02
CA PRO A 6 -10.05 -32.00 -2.11
C PRO A 6 -8.82 -31.18 -1.67
N ARG A 7 -7.66 -31.41 -2.28
CA ARG A 7 -6.42 -30.70 -1.88
C ARG A 7 -6.59 -29.18 -1.81
N ARG A 8 -7.33 -28.59 -2.75
CA ARG A 8 -7.59 -27.14 -2.84
C ARG A 8 -8.44 -26.62 -1.69
N GLU A 9 -9.42 -27.40 -1.25
CA GLU A 9 -10.32 -27.02 -0.14
C GLU A 9 -9.65 -27.12 1.23
N ARG A 10 -8.44 -27.71 1.31
CA ARG A 10 -7.65 -27.77 2.55
C ARG A 10 -6.82 -26.51 2.78
N LEU A 11 -6.61 -25.69 1.75
CA LEU A 11 -5.93 -24.42 1.88
C LEU A 11 -6.95 -23.38 2.34
N LEU A 12 -6.82 -22.92 3.57
CA LEU A 12 -7.66 -21.84 4.10
C LEU A 12 -7.22 -20.52 3.47
N THR A 13 -7.98 -20.10 2.47
CA THR A 13 -7.84 -18.81 1.79
C THR A 13 -9.07 -17.94 2.07
N SER A 14 -9.27 -16.90 1.28
CA SER A 14 -10.50 -16.10 1.31
C SER A 14 -11.74 -16.98 1.16
N THR A 15 -12.82 -16.64 1.89
CA THR A 15 -14.12 -17.32 1.82
C THR A 15 -14.85 -17.15 0.48
N ARG A 16 -14.32 -16.32 -0.45
CA ARG A 16 -14.88 -16.14 -1.80
C ARG A 16 -14.22 -17.12 -2.75
N PRO A 17 -14.98 -17.75 -3.67
CA PRO A 17 -14.40 -18.53 -4.75
C PRO A 17 -13.52 -17.59 -5.59
N LEU A 18 -12.22 -17.83 -5.57
CA LEU A 18 -11.27 -17.18 -6.47
C LEU A 18 -11.30 -17.92 -7.83
N PRO A 19 -10.94 -17.24 -8.94
CA PRO A 19 -10.70 -17.91 -10.20
C PRO A 19 -9.74 -19.09 -10.01
N ASP A 20 -9.99 -20.19 -10.68
CA ASP A 20 -9.18 -21.41 -10.58
C ASP A 20 -7.92 -21.28 -11.46
N LEU A 21 -7.04 -20.33 -11.10
CA LEU A 21 -5.80 -20.04 -11.79
C LEU A 21 -4.66 -20.77 -11.10
N ASP A 22 -4.30 -21.94 -11.64
CA ASP A 22 -3.18 -22.74 -11.11
C ASP A 22 -1.86 -22.30 -11.76
N VAL A 23 -1.14 -21.41 -11.09
CA VAL A 23 0.09 -20.80 -11.60
C VAL A 23 1.25 -21.74 -11.35
N VAL A 24 1.96 -22.15 -12.41
CA VAL A 24 3.14 -23.02 -12.35
C VAL A 24 4.46 -22.29 -12.59
N ALA A 25 4.44 -21.12 -13.24
CA ALA A 25 5.61 -20.28 -13.46
C ALA A 25 5.19 -18.82 -13.67
N ALA A 26 6.14 -17.88 -13.51
CA ALA A 26 5.88 -16.47 -13.78
C ALA A 26 7.15 -15.77 -14.26
N ARG A 27 7.02 -14.79 -15.16
CA ARG A 27 8.13 -13.96 -15.64
C ARG A 27 7.64 -12.55 -16.02
N GLY A 28 8.32 -11.51 -15.51
CA GLY A 28 7.86 -10.14 -15.69
C GLY A 28 6.42 -9.99 -15.18
N PRO A 29 5.49 -9.40 -15.93
CA PRO A 29 4.09 -9.30 -15.56
C PRO A 29 3.25 -10.54 -15.95
N TRP A 30 3.86 -11.61 -16.46
CA TRP A 30 3.16 -12.76 -17.02
C TRP A 30 3.16 -13.97 -16.10
N LEU A 31 1.97 -14.53 -15.86
CA LEU A 31 1.75 -15.78 -15.15
C LEU A 31 1.52 -16.91 -16.17
N HIS A 32 2.13 -18.07 -15.95
CA HIS A 32 1.95 -19.27 -16.76
C HIS A 32 1.12 -20.27 -15.95
N LEU A 33 -0.01 -20.72 -16.50
CA LEU A 33 -0.95 -21.60 -15.85
C LEU A 33 -0.67 -23.07 -16.17
N ALA A 34 -1.13 -23.96 -15.30
CA ALA A 34 -0.98 -25.40 -15.47
C ALA A 34 -1.70 -25.95 -16.70
N ASP A 35 -2.73 -25.25 -17.21
CA ASP A 35 -3.46 -25.59 -18.42
C ASP A 35 -2.78 -25.08 -19.72
N GLY A 36 -1.60 -24.48 -19.61
CA GLY A 36 -0.81 -23.93 -20.72
C GLY A 36 -1.17 -22.49 -21.11
N ARG A 37 -2.20 -21.90 -20.56
CA ARG A 37 -2.51 -20.47 -20.78
C ARG A 37 -1.46 -19.57 -20.17
N ARG A 38 -1.32 -18.38 -20.73
CA ARG A 38 -0.57 -17.26 -20.17
C ARG A 38 -1.52 -16.12 -19.86
N ILE A 39 -1.42 -15.55 -18.67
CA ILE A 39 -2.28 -14.45 -18.22
C ILE A 39 -1.42 -13.28 -17.75
N PHE A 40 -1.80 -12.05 -18.10
CA PHE A 40 -1.15 -10.83 -17.67
C PHE A 40 -1.64 -10.45 -16.26
N ASP A 41 -0.71 -10.24 -15.34
CA ASP A 41 -0.99 -9.75 -13.99
C ASP A 41 -1.08 -8.22 -13.99
N GLY A 42 -2.28 -7.72 -14.19
CA GLY A 42 -2.56 -6.28 -14.27
C GLY A 42 -2.52 -5.55 -12.92
N SER A 43 -2.31 -6.29 -11.83
CA SER A 43 -2.27 -5.72 -10.47
C SER A 43 -1.04 -6.11 -9.66
N SER A 44 0.01 -6.65 -10.29
CA SER A 44 1.23 -7.07 -9.59
C SER A 44 0.93 -7.95 -8.38
N GLY A 45 0.15 -9.01 -8.56
CA GLY A 45 -0.34 -9.91 -7.51
C GLY A 45 -1.29 -9.17 -6.57
N LEU A 46 -0.90 -9.07 -5.32
CA LEU A 46 -1.60 -8.30 -4.30
C LEU A 46 -1.03 -6.86 -4.19
N LEU A 47 -0.81 -6.20 -5.33
CA LEU A 47 -0.26 -4.84 -5.43
C LEU A 47 1.16 -4.74 -4.86
N CYS A 48 1.97 -5.78 -5.05
CA CYS A 48 3.30 -5.86 -4.42
C CYS A 48 4.44 -6.23 -5.37
N VAL A 49 4.21 -6.85 -6.52
CA VAL A 49 5.26 -7.33 -7.43
C VAL A 49 5.75 -6.18 -8.33
N ASN A 50 6.29 -5.12 -7.71
CA ASN A 50 6.63 -3.87 -8.40
C ASN A 50 7.63 -4.07 -9.55
N VAL A 51 8.60 -4.95 -9.41
CA VAL A 51 9.65 -5.17 -10.43
C VAL A 51 9.39 -6.41 -11.29
N GLY A 52 8.17 -6.96 -11.26
CA GLY A 52 7.83 -8.16 -12.01
C GLY A 52 8.45 -9.43 -11.42
N GLN A 53 8.12 -10.56 -12.02
CA GLN A 53 8.58 -11.89 -11.60
C GLN A 53 9.93 -12.24 -12.27
N GLY A 54 10.76 -13.02 -11.58
CA GLY A 54 11.95 -13.65 -12.16
C GLY A 54 13.12 -12.68 -12.46
N SER A 55 13.27 -11.58 -11.69
CA SER A 55 14.40 -10.65 -11.83
C SER A 55 15.73 -11.33 -11.57
N ALA A 56 16.63 -11.23 -12.55
CA ALA A 56 17.99 -11.76 -12.44
C ALA A 56 18.83 -11.00 -11.39
N ARG A 57 18.59 -9.68 -11.22
CA ARG A 57 19.28 -8.87 -10.21
C ARG A 57 18.92 -9.31 -8.80
N VAL A 58 17.61 -9.46 -8.52
CA VAL A 58 17.13 -9.94 -7.22
C VAL A 58 17.66 -11.34 -6.93
N PHE A 59 17.58 -12.26 -7.89
CA PHE A 59 18.10 -13.60 -7.73
C PHE A 59 19.61 -13.60 -7.44
N SER A 60 20.41 -12.80 -8.16
CA SER A 60 21.84 -12.69 -7.96
C SER A 60 22.21 -12.23 -6.54
N ARG A 61 21.52 -11.21 -6.03
CA ARG A 61 21.70 -10.71 -4.65
C ARG A 61 21.37 -11.78 -3.60
N ILE A 62 20.23 -12.47 -3.75
CA ILE A 62 19.82 -13.56 -2.83
C ILE A 62 20.84 -14.70 -2.88
N LYS A 63 21.25 -15.15 -4.07
CA LYS A 63 22.22 -16.23 -4.24
C LYS A 63 23.56 -15.90 -3.59
N LYS A 64 24.06 -14.68 -3.80
CA LYS A 64 25.31 -14.20 -3.15
C LYS A 64 25.16 -14.23 -1.64
N GLN A 65 24.07 -13.67 -1.09
CA GLN A 65 23.87 -13.62 0.36
C GLN A 65 23.69 -15.00 0.97
N PHE A 66 23.02 -15.92 0.26
CA PHE A 66 22.84 -17.30 0.72
C PHE A 66 24.17 -18.01 0.96
N SER A 67 25.19 -17.73 0.13
CA SER A 67 26.54 -18.29 0.29
C SER A 67 27.36 -17.64 1.42
N LEU A 68 26.95 -16.47 1.93
CA LEU A 68 27.65 -15.75 3.00
C LEU A 68 27.04 -16.06 4.38
N ALA A 69 25.75 -15.76 4.55
CA ALA A 69 25.01 -16.03 5.77
C ALA A 69 23.52 -16.05 5.49
N THR A 70 22.83 -17.11 5.92
CA THR A 70 21.37 -17.24 5.79
C THR A 70 20.63 -16.53 6.90
N PHE A 71 21.20 -16.48 8.10
CA PHE A 71 20.58 -15.86 9.26
C PHE A 71 21.61 -15.23 10.21
N ALA A 72 21.28 -14.05 10.72
CA ALA A 72 21.95 -13.41 11.83
C ALA A 72 20.94 -12.53 12.56
N GLY A 73 20.67 -12.81 13.84
CA GLY A 73 19.63 -12.15 14.61
C GLY A 73 20.08 -10.80 15.18
N ALA A 74 19.39 -9.73 14.88
CA ALA A 74 19.75 -8.36 15.27
C ALA A 74 19.70 -8.09 16.79
N ALA A 75 19.08 -8.95 17.57
CA ALA A 75 19.07 -8.80 19.02
C ALA A 75 20.47 -9.02 19.64
N VAL A 76 21.34 -9.77 18.97
CA VAL A 76 22.68 -10.12 19.46
C VAL A 76 23.78 -9.65 18.50
N VAL A 77 23.54 -9.77 17.19
CA VAL A 77 24.50 -9.41 16.14
C VAL A 77 23.79 -8.57 15.07
N ARG A 78 24.54 -7.72 14.39
CA ARG A 78 24.01 -6.86 13.32
C ARG A 78 24.56 -7.30 11.97
N PRO A 79 23.71 -7.85 11.08
CA PRO A 79 24.13 -8.18 9.72
C PRO A 79 24.51 -6.92 8.94
N HIS A 80 25.71 -6.91 8.34
CA HIS A 80 26.20 -5.74 7.59
C HIS A 80 25.26 -5.34 6.44
N ILE A 81 24.69 -6.31 5.74
CA ILE A 81 23.77 -6.10 4.61
C ILE A 81 22.52 -5.29 4.99
N GLN A 82 22.15 -5.22 6.27
CA GLN A 82 21.05 -4.39 6.73
C GLN A 82 21.41 -2.91 6.75
N LEU A 83 22.65 -2.58 7.08
CA LEU A 83 23.13 -1.20 7.01
C LEU A 83 23.14 -0.73 5.56
N GLU A 84 23.62 -1.58 4.62
CA GLU A 84 23.55 -1.31 3.18
C GLU A 84 22.10 -1.08 2.72
N LEU A 85 21.16 -1.93 3.15
CA LEU A 85 19.75 -1.75 2.82
C LEU A 85 19.18 -0.45 3.38
N MET A 86 19.44 -0.15 4.63
CA MET A 86 18.96 1.09 5.29
C MET A 86 19.46 2.33 4.53
N GLU A 87 20.77 2.44 4.28
CA GLU A 87 21.35 3.58 3.58
C GLU A 87 20.75 3.75 2.17
N ARG A 88 20.72 2.66 1.38
CA ARG A 88 20.21 2.70 0.02
C ARG A 88 18.72 3.00 -0.03
N LEU A 89 17.91 2.41 0.87
CA LEU A 89 16.48 2.67 0.94
C LEU A 89 16.22 4.14 1.24
N CYS A 90 16.88 4.70 2.25
CA CYS A 90 16.71 6.10 2.63
C CYS A 90 17.10 7.05 1.49
N HIS A 91 18.22 6.79 0.80
CA HIS A 91 18.61 7.56 -0.38
C HIS A 91 17.59 7.41 -1.53
N ALA A 92 17.15 6.19 -1.82
CA ALA A 92 16.22 5.90 -2.90
C ALA A 92 14.86 6.62 -2.73
N VAL A 93 14.42 6.81 -1.49
CA VAL A 93 13.15 7.51 -1.21
C VAL A 93 13.33 9.00 -0.87
N GLY A 94 14.56 9.53 -0.97
CA GLY A 94 14.84 10.95 -0.73
C GLY A 94 14.83 11.37 0.75
N ARG A 95 15.09 10.41 1.67
CA ARG A 95 15.12 10.62 3.13
C ARG A 95 16.44 10.10 3.75
N PRO A 96 17.61 10.61 3.31
CA PRO A 96 18.93 10.02 3.64
C PRO A 96 19.27 10.05 5.13
N GLU A 97 18.68 10.96 5.91
CA GLU A 97 18.96 11.13 7.33
C GLU A 97 18.00 10.38 8.26
N ASP A 98 16.98 9.67 7.69
CA ASP A 98 15.99 8.95 8.49
C ASP A 98 16.61 7.76 9.23
N SER A 99 16.11 7.52 10.43
CA SER A 99 16.33 6.25 11.15
C SER A 99 15.35 5.19 10.65
N VAL A 100 15.79 3.92 10.58
CA VAL A 100 14.97 2.84 10.00
C VAL A 100 14.78 1.70 10.99
N ALA A 101 13.53 1.25 11.15
CA ALA A 101 13.17 -0.01 11.77
C ALA A 101 12.71 -1.00 10.70
N LEU A 102 13.37 -2.16 10.59
CA LEU A 102 13.00 -3.23 9.66
C LEU A 102 12.14 -4.27 10.38
N VAL A 103 11.07 -4.73 9.73
CA VAL A 103 10.14 -5.76 10.23
C VAL A 103 9.68 -6.66 9.08
N THR A 104 8.89 -7.70 9.39
CA THR A 104 8.58 -8.77 8.43
C THR A 104 7.40 -8.49 7.50
N CYS A 105 6.52 -7.55 7.79
CA CYS A 105 5.37 -7.25 6.92
C CYS A 105 4.77 -5.87 7.22
N GLY A 106 3.95 -5.35 6.30
CA GLY A 106 3.31 -4.04 6.42
C GLY A 106 2.45 -3.89 7.68
N THR A 107 1.66 -4.90 8.04
CA THR A 107 0.84 -4.88 9.27
C THR A 107 1.71 -4.62 10.51
N LEU A 108 2.82 -5.36 10.64
CA LEU A 108 3.75 -5.16 11.74
C LEU A 108 4.48 -3.82 11.65
N GLY A 109 4.75 -3.33 10.43
CA GLY A 109 5.27 -1.98 10.21
C GLY A 109 4.37 -0.91 10.77
N VAL A 110 3.05 -1.01 10.53
CA VAL A 110 2.06 -0.10 11.12
C VAL A 110 2.04 -0.19 12.63
N GLU A 111 2.07 -1.38 13.22
CA GLU A 111 2.08 -1.54 14.68
C GLU A 111 3.34 -0.94 15.32
N ILE A 112 4.50 -1.12 14.69
CA ILE A 112 5.76 -0.49 15.14
C ILE A 112 5.68 1.04 15.02
N ALA A 113 5.17 1.57 13.90
CA ALA A 113 5.01 3.02 13.73
C ALA A 113 4.08 3.62 14.80
N ILE A 114 2.97 2.94 15.12
CA ILE A 114 2.06 3.32 16.21
C ILE A 114 2.78 3.31 17.56
N GLY A 115 3.54 2.25 17.84
CA GLY A 115 4.32 2.13 19.07
C GLY A 115 5.34 3.24 19.23
N LEU A 116 6.08 3.54 18.15
CA LEU A 116 7.05 4.64 18.09
C LEU A 116 6.38 6.00 18.31
N ALA A 117 5.26 6.26 17.61
CA ALA A 117 4.53 7.52 17.75
C ALA A 117 4.02 7.74 19.19
N ARG A 118 3.47 6.70 19.82
CA ARG A 118 3.04 6.76 21.23
C ARG A 118 4.20 7.02 22.18
N ASN A 119 5.34 6.39 21.93
CA ASN A 119 6.55 6.56 22.74
C ASN A 119 7.09 8.00 22.62
N ILE A 120 7.26 8.49 21.39
CA ILE A 120 7.71 9.86 21.10
C ILE A 120 6.76 10.89 21.73
N ALA A 121 5.46 10.74 21.55
CA ALA A 121 4.45 11.64 22.09
C ALA A 121 4.49 11.68 23.62
N ARG A 122 4.81 10.56 24.27
CA ARG A 122 4.98 10.48 25.73
C ARG A 122 6.22 11.22 26.21
N VAL A 123 7.35 11.04 25.53
CA VAL A 123 8.61 11.78 25.84
C VAL A 123 8.43 13.28 25.66
N ARG A 124 7.65 13.73 24.68
CA ARG A 124 7.32 15.16 24.49
C ARG A 124 6.44 15.77 25.61
N GLY A 125 6.07 15.01 26.64
CA GLY A 125 5.37 15.50 27.82
C GLY A 125 3.90 15.11 27.96
N GLY A 126 3.44 14.15 27.17
CA GLY A 126 2.06 13.68 27.20
C GLY A 126 1.89 12.26 27.68
N LYS A 127 1.86 11.98 28.98
CA LYS A 127 1.63 10.63 29.55
C LYS A 127 0.36 9.91 29.06
N ARG A 128 -0.58 10.62 28.43
CA ARG A 128 -1.85 10.07 27.94
C ARG A 128 -1.95 9.98 26.42
N ARG A 129 -1.00 10.50 25.65
CA ARG A 129 -1.01 10.50 24.20
C ARG A 129 -0.89 9.08 23.63
N ALA A 130 -2.03 8.43 23.41
CA ALA A 130 -2.09 7.05 22.93
C ALA A 130 -3.02 6.86 21.72
N ASP A 131 -3.90 7.84 21.45
CA ASP A 131 -4.87 7.74 20.38
C ASP A 131 -4.18 7.90 19.02
N ILE A 132 -4.58 7.04 18.09
CA ILE A 132 -4.19 7.10 16.67
C ILE A 132 -5.45 7.39 15.88
N LEU A 133 -5.44 8.49 15.14
CA LEU A 133 -6.58 8.90 14.33
C LEU A 133 -6.40 8.45 12.89
N THR A 134 -7.42 7.82 12.32
CA THR A 134 -7.47 7.36 10.93
C THR A 134 -8.75 7.85 10.27
N ASN A 135 -8.80 7.80 8.94
CA ASN A 135 -10.01 8.14 8.20
C ASN A 135 -10.92 6.92 7.95
N ASP A 136 -12.15 7.17 7.53
CA ASP A 136 -13.18 6.17 7.30
C ASP A 136 -13.02 5.38 5.97
N LEU A 137 -11.96 5.64 5.22
CA LEU A 137 -11.66 4.97 3.95
C LEU A 137 -10.31 4.25 3.96
N CYS A 138 -9.70 3.98 5.10
CA CYS A 138 -8.35 3.46 5.20
C CYS A 138 -8.27 1.94 5.38
N TYR A 139 -7.06 1.41 5.09
CA TYR A 139 -6.67 0.04 5.40
C TYR A 139 -5.19 -0.03 5.77
N HIS A 140 -4.90 -0.47 6.98
CA HIS A 140 -3.54 -0.46 7.55
C HIS A 140 -3.02 -1.84 7.96
N GLY A 141 -3.71 -2.92 7.63
CA GLY A 141 -3.25 -4.28 7.94
C GLY A 141 -4.34 -5.21 8.49
N MET A 142 -3.92 -6.39 8.97
CA MET A 142 -4.81 -7.50 9.32
C MET A 142 -4.71 -7.95 10.78
N SER A 143 -3.95 -7.27 11.65
CA SER A 143 -3.96 -7.56 13.08
C SER A 143 -5.22 -7.01 13.75
N ALA A 144 -5.50 -7.44 14.98
CA ALA A 144 -6.63 -6.92 15.76
C ALA A 144 -6.59 -5.39 15.87
N LEU A 145 -5.39 -4.80 16.11
CA LEU A 145 -5.21 -3.35 16.19
C LEU A 145 -5.47 -2.65 14.85
N THR A 146 -4.82 -3.12 13.77
CA THR A 146 -4.91 -2.44 12.48
C THR A 146 -6.28 -2.62 11.82
N LEU A 147 -6.96 -3.75 12.02
CA LEU A 147 -8.35 -3.94 11.59
C LEU A 147 -9.33 -3.07 12.38
N ALA A 148 -9.08 -2.88 13.68
CA ALA A 148 -9.90 -1.99 14.50
C ALA A 148 -9.80 -0.51 14.05
N LEU A 149 -8.63 -0.09 13.55
CA LEU A 149 -8.41 1.24 12.99
C LEU A 149 -8.88 1.39 11.53
N ALA A 150 -9.16 0.29 10.83
CA ALA A 150 -9.53 0.33 9.41
C ALA A 150 -10.88 1.04 9.18
N GLY A 151 -10.96 1.84 8.12
CA GLY A 151 -12.20 2.46 7.66
C GLY A 151 -13.06 1.55 6.80
N ASN A 152 -12.48 0.51 6.19
CA ASN A 152 -13.20 -0.40 5.30
C ASN A 152 -14.20 -1.28 6.05
N HIS A 153 -15.49 -1.00 5.88
CA HIS A 153 -16.58 -1.71 6.54
C HIS A 153 -16.58 -3.23 6.31
N ALA A 154 -16.16 -3.69 5.13
CA ALA A 154 -16.13 -5.12 4.80
C ALA A 154 -15.00 -5.88 5.50
N ARG A 155 -14.02 -5.18 6.07
CA ARG A 155 -12.84 -5.76 6.73
C ARG A 155 -12.79 -5.47 8.23
N ARG A 156 -13.59 -4.54 8.73
CA ARG A 156 -13.64 -4.20 10.16
C ARG A 156 -14.13 -5.40 10.97
N PRO A 157 -13.59 -5.59 12.17
CA PRO A 157 -14.16 -6.53 13.14
C PRO A 157 -15.58 -6.08 13.51
N ARG A 158 -16.33 -6.98 14.11
CA ARG A 158 -17.63 -6.62 14.72
C ARG A 158 -17.39 -5.56 15.79
N PRO A 159 -18.38 -4.70 16.09
CA PRO A 159 -18.22 -3.64 17.08
C PRO A 159 -17.71 -4.14 18.45
N GLU A 160 -18.17 -5.31 18.88
CA GLU A 160 -17.74 -5.97 20.12
C GLU A 160 -16.28 -6.40 20.13
N ASP A 161 -15.69 -6.67 18.94
CA ASP A 161 -14.31 -7.11 18.75
C ASP A 161 -13.37 -5.94 18.38
N ALA A 162 -13.89 -4.73 18.23
CA ALA A 162 -13.14 -3.58 17.67
C ALA A 162 -12.24 -2.85 18.68
N LEU A 163 -12.02 -3.38 19.88
CA LEU A 163 -11.15 -2.81 20.91
C LEU A 163 -11.49 -1.34 21.29
N GLY A 164 -12.71 -0.89 21.02
CA GLY A 164 -13.10 0.51 21.20
C GLY A 164 -12.46 1.50 20.22
N LEU A 165 -11.81 1.01 19.17
CA LEU A 165 -11.13 1.81 18.14
C LEU A 165 -12.00 1.95 16.87
N GLY A 166 -11.65 2.91 16.03
CA GLY A 166 -12.30 3.12 14.75
C GLY A 166 -11.79 4.37 14.05
N PRO A 167 -12.23 4.60 12.80
CA PRO A 167 -11.91 5.83 12.08
C PRO A 167 -12.45 7.05 12.84
N ALA A 168 -11.69 8.14 12.84
CA ALA A 168 -11.96 9.33 13.62
C ALA A 168 -12.47 10.50 12.78
N PHE A 169 -12.23 10.48 11.47
CA PHE A 169 -12.63 11.55 10.55
C PHE A 169 -12.97 11.01 9.16
N ALA A 170 -13.74 11.80 8.39
CA ALA A 170 -14.08 11.46 7.01
C ALA A 170 -12.87 11.65 6.10
N ALA A 171 -12.65 10.69 5.19
CA ALA A 171 -11.70 10.85 4.09
C ALA A 171 -12.19 11.98 3.17
N PRO A 172 -11.28 12.70 2.49
CA PRO A 172 -11.66 13.71 1.49
C PRO A 172 -12.11 13.03 0.18
N TYR A 173 -13.08 12.13 0.27
CA TYR A 173 -13.54 11.27 -0.81
C TYR A 173 -15.02 11.57 -1.12
N PRO A 174 -15.34 11.97 -2.37
CA PRO A 174 -16.67 12.47 -2.72
C PRO A 174 -17.85 11.58 -2.35
N PRO A 175 -17.81 10.25 -2.51
CA PRO A 175 -18.91 9.37 -2.12
C PRO A 175 -19.22 9.35 -0.62
N THR A 176 -18.25 9.70 0.25
CA THR A 176 -18.44 9.78 1.70
C THR A 176 -18.73 11.20 2.17
N HIS A 177 -18.42 12.19 1.34
CA HIS A 177 -18.78 13.57 1.57
C HIS A 177 -20.16 13.85 0.97
N PRO A 178 -21.00 14.64 1.63
CA PRO A 178 -22.30 15.06 1.09
C PRO A 178 -22.14 16.04 -0.10
N HIS A 179 -20.91 16.24 -0.56
CA HIS A 179 -20.54 17.22 -1.60
C HIS A 179 -20.00 16.51 -2.82
N ASP A 180 -20.28 17.09 -3.99
CA ASP A 180 -19.75 16.70 -5.28
C ASP A 180 -18.20 16.78 -5.31
N GLN A 181 -17.52 16.04 -6.20
CA GLN A 181 -16.05 16.07 -6.35
C GLN A 181 -15.47 17.48 -6.44
N ALA A 182 -16.22 18.40 -7.02
CA ALA A 182 -15.83 19.82 -7.14
C ALA A 182 -15.63 20.52 -5.78
N TRP A 183 -16.10 19.95 -4.68
CA TRP A 183 -16.07 20.56 -3.35
C TRP A 183 -15.02 19.96 -2.42
N CYS A 184 -14.35 18.86 -2.81
CA CYS A 184 -13.22 18.34 -2.07
C CYS A 184 -11.97 19.17 -2.40
N ASP A 185 -11.54 19.99 -1.47
CA ASP A 185 -10.32 20.79 -1.52
C ASP A 185 -9.51 20.65 -0.23
N ALA A 186 -8.51 21.48 -0.04
CA ALA A 186 -7.66 21.47 1.15
C ALA A 186 -8.44 21.65 2.46
N SER A 187 -9.62 22.28 2.46
CA SER A 187 -10.44 22.50 3.65
C SER A 187 -11.05 21.20 4.19
N CYS A 188 -11.12 20.14 3.39
CA CYS A 188 -11.52 18.81 3.88
C CYS A 188 -10.60 18.30 5.01
N ALA A 189 -9.36 18.80 5.09
CA ALA A 189 -8.44 18.53 6.20
C ALA A 189 -8.91 19.08 7.55
N ASP A 190 -9.85 20.03 7.58
CA ASP A 190 -10.43 20.55 8.83
C ASP A 190 -11.21 19.45 9.61
N ALA A 191 -11.58 18.36 8.94
CA ALA A 191 -12.11 17.17 9.60
C ALA A 191 -11.08 16.55 10.57
N VAL A 192 -9.78 16.59 10.20
CA VAL A 192 -8.68 16.14 11.07
C VAL A 192 -8.55 17.06 12.28
N ALA A 193 -8.61 18.40 12.08
CA ALA A 193 -8.57 19.35 13.18
C ALA A 193 -9.70 19.09 14.18
N ARG A 194 -10.94 18.97 13.70
CA ARG A 194 -12.10 18.65 14.53
C ARG A 194 -11.94 17.33 15.27
N ALA A 195 -11.42 16.29 14.63
CA ALA A 195 -11.21 15.00 15.26
C ALA A 195 -10.18 15.07 16.39
N ILE A 196 -9.08 15.80 16.20
CA ILE A 196 -8.07 16.04 17.25
C ILE A 196 -8.71 16.84 18.41
N ASP A 197 -9.43 17.93 18.10
CA ASP A 197 -10.03 18.80 19.11
C ASP A 197 -11.09 18.06 19.95
N VAL A 198 -11.90 17.18 19.34
CA VAL A 198 -12.89 16.33 20.03
C VAL A 198 -12.22 15.32 20.97
N ARG A 199 -11.08 14.75 20.57
CA ARG A 199 -10.33 13.80 21.41
C ARG A 199 -9.51 14.49 22.50
N GLY A 200 -9.18 15.77 22.31
CA GLY A 200 -8.18 16.52 23.05
C GLY A 200 -6.78 16.19 22.52
N ALA A 201 -6.05 17.21 22.05
CA ALA A 201 -4.73 17.04 21.46
C ALA A 201 -3.73 16.32 22.39
N GLU A 202 -3.91 16.51 23.71
CA GLU A 202 -3.11 15.85 24.75
C GLU A 202 -3.30 14.33 24.86
N ASN A 203 -4.32 13.77 24.17
CA ASN A 203 -4.59 12.34 24.12
C ASN A 203 -4.12 11.72 22.79
N VAL A 204 -3.91 12.54 21.73
CA VAL A 204 -3.61 12.09 20.39
C VAL A 204 -2.09 11.99 20.19
N ALA A 205 -1.60 10.80 19.83
CA ALA A 205 -0.21 10.57 19.48
C ALA A 205 0.07 10.88 18.01
N ALA A 206 -0.78 10.41 17.11
CA ALA A 206 -0.57 10.60 15.67
C ALA A 206 -1.86 10.54 14.86
N VAL A 207 -1.79 11.12 13.66
CA VAL A 207 -2.69 10.86 12.53
C VAL A 207 -1.99 9.88 11.59
N LEU A 208 -2.65 8.77 11.26
CA LEU A 208 -2.18 7.74 10.33
C LEU A 208 -3.02 7.80 9.06
N ILE A 209 -2.38 8.00 7.90
CA ILE A 209 -3.05 8.27 6.63
C ILE A 209 -2.30 7.63 5.46
N GLU A 210 -3.03 7.12 4.48
CA GLU A 210 -2.50 6.74 3.15
C GLU A 210 -2.44 8.00 2.28
N PRO A 211 -1.26 8.44 1.77
CA PRO A 211 -1.16 9.66 0.93
C PRO A 211 -1.97 9.57 -0.36
N VAL A 212 -2.00 8.41 -0.99
CA VAL A 212 -2.96 8.00 -2.01
C VAL A 212 -3.61 6.74 -1.50
N ASN A 213 -4.94 6.73 -1.42
CA ASN A 213 -5.63 5.58 -0.88
C ASN A 213 -5.42 4.35 -1.76
N GLY A 214 -5.21 3.22 -1.12
CA GLY A 214 -4.94 1.97 -1.81
C GLY A 214 -6.20 1.23 -2.27
N SER A 215 -6.30 -0.04 -1.88
CA SER A 215 -7.36 -0.94 -2.33
C SER A 215 -8.74 -0.66 -1.71
N THR A 216 -8.84 0.15 -0.66
CA THR A 216 -10.11 0.47 -0.02
C THR A 216 -10.86 1.57 -0.76
N GLY A 217 -10.17 2.66 -1.10
CA GLY A 217 -10.74 3.77 -1.85
C GLY A 217 -10.54 3.67 -3.36
N GLY A 218 -9.98 2.56 -3.85
CA GLY A 218 -9.71 2.37 -5.27
C GLY A 218 -8.81 3.47 -5.83
N ALA A 219 -7.56 3.53 -5.37
CA ALA A 219 -6.53 4.48 -5.82
C ALA A 219 -6.97 5.96 -5.74
N TYR A 220 -7.76 6.30 -4.72
CA TYR A 220 -8.22 7.68 -4.56
C TYR A 220 -7.05 8.63 -4.25
N VAL A 221 -6.98 9.71 -5.02
CA VAL A 221 -5.97 10.76 -4.91
C VAL A 221 -6.60 11.95 -4.17
N PRO A 222 -6.05 12.39 -3.03
CA PRO A 222 -6.62 13.53 -2.29
C PRO A 222 -6.46 14.82 -3.09
N PRO A 223 -7.30 15.84 -2.84
CA PRO A 223 -7.20 17.12 -3.51
C PRO A 223 -5.89 17.85 -3.16
N ASP A 224 -5.45 18.71 -4.06
CA ASP A 224 -4.25 19.51 -3.87
C ASP A 224 -4.31 20.33 -2.58
N GLY A 225 -3.19 20.33 -1.84
CA GLY A 225 -3.08 21.03 -0.57
C GLY A 225 -3.65 20.30 0.65
N TYR A 226 -4.42 19.21 0.48
CA TYR A 226 -5.00 18.45 1.59
C TYR A 226 -3.92 17.89 2.53
N LEU A 227 -2.95 17.14 2.01
CA LEU A 227 -1.90 16.53 2.84
C LEU A 227 -1.03 17.58 3.53
N ARG A 228 -0.71 18.68 2.85
CA ARG A 228 -0.01 19.82 3.45
C ARG A 228 -0.81 20.38 4.63
N ARG A 229 -2.11 20.61 4.42
CA ARG A 229 -2.98 21.14 5.48
C ARG A 229 -3.10 20.17 6.67
N VAL A 230 -3.15 18.86 6.43
CA VAL A 230 -3.09 17.85 7.50
C VAL A 230 -1.78 17.99 8.30
N SER A 231 -0.63 18.11 7.62
CA SER A 231 0.66 18.30 8.29
C SER A 231 0.72 19.58 9.11
N GLU A 232 0.17 20.69 8.60
CA GLU A 232 0.06 21.97 9.32
C GLU A 232 -0.81 21.83 10.58
N ILE A 233 -2.02 21.25 10.45
CA ILE A 233 -2.97 21.01 11.56
C ILE A 233 -2.34 20.18 12.66
N CYS A 234 -1.63 19.11 12.29
CA CYS A 234 -0.97 18.21 13.23
C CYS A 234 0.19 18.92 13.95
N ARG A 235 1.01 19.67 13.21
CA ARG A 235 2.13 20.45 13.78
C ARG A 235 1.65 21.51 14.77
N GLU A 236 0.59 22.25 14.45
CA GLU A 236 -0.04 23.25 15.33
C GLU A 236 -0.52 22.65 16.67
N ARG A 237 -0.80 21.33 16.69
CA ARG A 237 -1.33 20.60 17.86
C ARG A 237 -0.33 19.65 18.49
N ASP A 238 0.92 19.67 18.04
CA ASP A 238 1.98 18.75 18.46
C ASP A 238 1.57 17.27 18.32
N VAL A 239 0.89 16.93 17.23
CA VAL A 239 0.46 15.57 16.84
C VAL A 239 1.35 15.08 15.70
N LEU A 240 1.82 13.83 15.76
CA LEU A 240 2.67 13.26 14.70
C LEU A 240 1.85 12.87 13.47
N VAL A 241 2.50 12.89 12.31
CA VAL A 241 1.95 12.42 11.04
C VAL A 241 2.66 11.15 10.60
N ILE A 242 1.89 10.08 10.38
CA ILE A 242 2.38 8.81 9.85
C ILE A 242 1.80 8.62 8.47
N HIS A 243 2.65 8.51 7.45
CA HIS A 243 2.22 8.11 6.12
C HIS A 243 2.37 6.60 5.92
N ASP A 244 1.25 5.93 5.66
CA ASP A 244 1.23 4.55 5.22
C ASP A 244 1.45 4.50 3.70
N GLU A 245 2.71 4.33 3.32
CA GLU A 245 3.17 4.18 1.94
C GLU A 245 3.43 2.70 1.59
N VAL A 246 2.82 1.79 2.33
CA VAL A 246 2.96 0.33 2.11
C VAL A 246 2.63 -0.06 0.68
N LEU A 247 1.61 0.58 0.07
CA LEU A 247 1.22 0.34 -1.32
C LEU A 247 1.84 1.35 -2.28
N THR A 248 1.87 2.60 -1.89
CA THR A 248 2.11 3.75 -2.77
C THR A 248 3.58 4.11 -2.92
N GLY A 249 4.42 3.72 -1.96
CA GLY A 249 5.85 3.95 -2.00
C GLY A 249 6.57 3.18 -3.10
N LEU A 250 7.85 3.48 -3.24
CA LEU A 250 8.76 2.85 -4.19
C LEU A 250 8.27 2.95 -5.64
N TRP A 251 8.04 4.19 -6.06
CA TRP A 251 7.67 4.62 -7.42
C TRP A 251 6.29 4.14 -7.92
N ARG A 252 5.46 3.52 -7.11
CA ARG A 252 4.13 3.05 -7.54
C ARG A 252 3.27 4.19 -8.11
N THR A 253 3.36 5.38 -7.55
CA THR A 253 2.62 6.56 -8.01
C THR A 253 3.42 7.46 -8.96
N GLY A 254 4.62 7.05 -9.40
CA GLY A 254 5.47 7.84 -10.30
C GLY A 254 6.59 8.61 -9.61
N THR A 255 6.58 8.68 -8.28
CA THR A 255 7.59 9.29 -7.41
C THR A 255 8.07 8.27 -6.38
N PRO A 256 9.24 8.45 -5.75
CA PRO A 256 9.75 7.54 -4.73
C PRO A 256 8.76 7.27 -3.59
N LEU A 257 8.13 8.32 -3.07
CA LEU A 257 7.01 8.29 -2.13
C LEU A 257 5.83 9.02 -2.75
N ALA A 258 4.59 8.56 -2.52
CA ALA A 258 3.41 9.27 -3.02
C ALA A 258 3.31 10.68 -2.43
N SER A 259 3.72 10.87 -1.18
CA SER A 259 3.78 12.19 -0.54
C SER A 259 4.66 13.20 -1.29
N ASN A 260 5.62 12.77 -2.11
CA ASN A 260 6.45 13.67 -2.92
C ASN A 260 5.69 14.44 -4.02
N HIS A 261 4.43 14.07 -4.30
CA HIS A 261 3.59 14.84 -5.23
C HIS A 261 3.15 16.19 -4.64
N TRP A 262 3.21 16.36 -3.31
CA TRP A 262 2.71 17.56 -2.62
C TRP A 262 3.76 18.14 -1.70
N ALA A 263 4.28 19.32 -2.03
CA ALA A 263 5.20 20.05 -1.16
C ALA A 263 4.53 20.42 0.17
N GLY A 264 5.25 20.27 1.27
CA GLY A 264 4.77 20.55 2.62
C GLY A 264 3.93 19.41 3.24
N ALA A 265 3.90 18.25 2.58
CA ALA A 265 3.21 17.05 3.05
C ALA A 265 4.15 16.03 3.73
N GLU A 266 5.35 16.46 4.15
CA GLU A 266 6.35 15.57 4.74
C GLU A 266 5.86 14.99 6.08
N PRO A 267 5.85 13.66 6.22
CA PRO A 267 5.44 13.01 7.47
C PRO A 267 6.61 12.87 8.46
N ASP A 268 6.27 12.69 9.74
CA ASP A 268 7.22 12.31 10.80
C ASP A 268 7.69 10.86 10.64
N LEU A 269 6.78 9.95 10.27
CA LEU A 269 7.07 8.55 10.00
C LEU A 269 6.53 8.10 8.65
N VAL A 270 7.27 7.23 7.96
CA VAL A 270 6.85 6.59 6.70
C VAL A 270 6.92 5.09 6.85
N ILE A 271 5.88 4.39 6.40
CA ILE A 271 5.84 2.93 6.39
C ILE A 271 5.93 2.43 4.95
N LEU A 272 6.93 1.59 4.67
CA LEU A 272 7.13 0.94 3.37
C LEU A 272 7.03 -0.57 3.50
N SER A 273 6.45 -1.25 2.51
CA SER A 273 6.39 -2.71 2.45
C SER A 273 6.20 -3.15 0.99
N LYS A 274 5.29 -4.05 0.70
CA LYS A 274 4.90 -4.50 -0.66
C LYS A 274 6.01 -4.36 -1.72
N GLY A 275 6.09 -3.20 -2.38
CA GLY A 275 7.11 -2.89 -3.39
C GLY A 275 8.54 -3.00 -2.89
N LEU A 276 8.82 -2.92 -1.59
CA LEU A 276 10.16 -3.10 -1.01
C LEU A 276 10.66 -4.53 -1.16
N GLY A 277 9.80 -5.50 -0.91
CA GLY A 277 10.10 -6.92 -1.11
C GLY A 277 9.72 -7.42 -2.51
N ALA A 278 8.88 -6.67 -3.22
CA ALA A 278 8.40 -6.89 -4.57
C ALA A 278 7.94 -8.34 -4.87
N GLY A 279 7.35 -9.01 -3.86
CA GLY A 279 6.92 -10.40 -3.96
C GLY A 279 8.04 -11.43 -3.76
N TYR A 280 9.32 -11.02 -3.74
CA TYR A 280 10.44 -11.92 -3.49
C TYR A 280 10.64 -12.25 -2.02
N THR A 281 10.22 -11.33 -1.14
CA THR A 281 10.29 -11.52 0.31
C THR A 281 9.21 -10.72 1.02
N SER A 282 8.89 -11.15 2.23
CA SER A 282 8.03 -10.39 3.15
C SER A 282 8.89 -9.48 4.02
N VAL A 283 8.66 -8.17 3.96
CA VAL A 283 9.44 -7.14 4.65
C VAL A 283 8.63 -5.86 4.79
N ALA A 284 8.92 -5.07 5.81
CA ALA A 284 8.54 -3.66 5.88
C ALA A 284 9.66 -2.85 6.53
N ALA A 285 9.67 -1.55 6.24
CA ALA A 285 10.53 -0.57 6.85
C ALA A 285 9.67 0.58 7.41
N VAL A 286 10.00 1.02 8.62
CA VAL A 286 9.46 2.25 9.21
C VAL A 286 10.60 3.25 9.25
N LEU A 287 10.47 4.31 8.47
CA LEU A 287 11.41 5.43 8.44
C LEU A 287 10.93 6.49 9.44
N VAL A 288 11.85 7.02 10.20
CA VAL A 288 11.59 8.02 11.26
C VAL A 288 12.43 9.24 10.99
N SER A 289 11.81 10.40 10.89
CA SER A 289 12.51 11.66 10.58
C SER A 289 13.60 12.00 11.61
N PRO A 290 14.67 12.68 11.20
CA PRO A 290 15.80 13.01 12.07
C PRO A 290 15.39 13.94 13.23
N GLU A 291 14.32 14.71 13.08
CA GLU A 291 13.82 15.61 14.11
C GLU A 291 13.27 14.87 15.34
N ILE A 292 12.64 13.70 15.12
CA ILE A 292 12.01 12.93 16.19
C ILE A 292 12.77 11.65 16.57
N ALA A 293 13.67 11.17 15.73
CA ALA A 293 14.44 9.94 15.98
C ALA A 293 15.26 9.96 17.30
N PRO A 294 15.84 11.09 17.74
CA PRO A 294 16.53 11.15 19.05
C PRO A 294 15.61 10.85 20.24
N LEU A 295 14.32 11.18 20.15
CA LEU A 295 13.34 10.96 21.21
C LEU A 295 13.10 9.46 21.49
N ILE A 296 13.34 8.60 20.51
CA ILE A 296 13.22 7.14 20.67
C ILE A 296 14.29 6.58 21.62
N ARG A 297 15.42 7.28 21.75
CA ARG A 297 16.56 6.89 22.61
C ARG A 297 16.64 7.71 23.89
N HIS A 298 15.63 8.53 24.17
CA HIS A 298 15.55 9.30 25.40
C HIS A 298 15.44 8.38 26.61
N GLU A 299 15.94 8.80 27.77
CA GLU A 299 15.90 8.01 29.01
C GLU A 299 14.47 7.70 29.49
N ASP A 300 13.51 8.59 29.20
CA ASP A 300 12.10 8.41 29.50
C ASP A 300 11.34 7.59 28.42
N ALA A 301 12.01 7.21 27.34
CA ALA A 301 11.40 6.41 26.29
C ALA A 301 11.23 4.97 26.75
N ASP A 302 10.06 4.37 26.43
CA ASP A 302 9.89 2.95 26.62
C ASP A 302 10.90 2.18 25.73
N PRO A 303 11.38 1.02 26.17
CA PRO A 303 12.16 0.13 25.32
C PRO A 303 11.40 -0.18 24.04
N LEU A 304 12.10 -0.08 22.90
CA LEU A 304 11.51 -0.50 21.62
C LEU A 304 11.05 -1.96 21.74
N PRO A 305 9.85 -2.30 21.27
CA PRO A 305 9.42 -3.69 21.23
C PRO A 305 10.40 -4.51 20.39
N ALA A 306 10.60 -5.77 20.77
CA ALA A 306 11.37 -6.70 19.95
C ALA A 306 10.74 -6.80 18.56
N MET A 307 11.52 -6.56 17.51
CA MET A 307 11.00 -6.49 16.13
C MET A 307 10.70 -7.86 15.51
N GLY A 308 10.72 -8.92 16.32
CA GLY A 308 10.50 -10.28 15.90
C GLY A 308 11.76 -10.98 15.36
N THR A 309 11.79 -12.29 15.48
CA THR A 309 12.95 -13.14 15.14
C THR A 309 13.47 -12.92 13.71
N MET A 310 12.57 -12.74 12.77
CA MET A 310 12.89 -12.66 11.34
C MET A 310 12.98 -11.21 10.80
N ALA A 311 12.85 -10.20 11.64
CA ALA A 311 12.82 -8.79 11.24
C ALA A 311 14.08 -8.32 10.50
N THR A 312 15.19 -8.98 10.76
CA THR A 312 16.50 -8.57 10.26
C THR A 312 17.19 -9.67 9.45
N HIS A 313 16.39 -10.45 8.73
CA HIS A 313 16.90 -11.61 7.99
C HIS A 313 17.78 -11.18 6.80
N PRO A 314 19.05 -11.65 6.70
CA PRO A 314 19.96 -11.23 5.64
C PRO A 314 19.46 -11.50 4.21
N LEU A 315 18.75 -12.60 3.98
CA LEU A 315 18.18 -12.91 2.66
C LEU A 315 17.04 -11.95 2.29
N GLN A 316 16.28 -11.46 3.27
CA GLN A 316 15.27 -10.41 3.02
C GLN A 316 15.96 -9.12 2.60
N ALA A 317 17.01 -8.71 3.29
CA ALA A 317 17.79 -7.53 2.93
C ALA A 317 18.40 -7.65 1.53
N ALA A 318 18.95 -8.82 1.19
CA ALA A 318 19.48 -9.09 -0.15
C ALA A 318 18.41 -8.99 -1.25
N ALA A 319 17.20 -9.51 -0.99
CA ALA A 319 16.08 -9.39 -1.92
C ALA A 319 15.70 -7.93 -2.14
N CYS A 320 15.55 -7.15 -1.05
CA CYS A 320 15.23 -5.73 -1.11
C CYS A 320 16.30 -4.93 -1.88
N LEU A 321 17.58 -5.20 -1.63
CA LEU A 321 18.67 -4.57 -2.37
C LEU A 321 18.60 -4.89 -3.87
N GLY A 322 18.26 -6.14 -4.23
CA GLY A 322 18.05 -6.51 -5.63
C GLY A 322 16.82 -5.80 -6.25
N VAL A 323 15.78 -5.56 -5.47
CA VAL A 323 14.64 -4.74 -5.91
C VAL A 323 15.05 -3.29 -6.13
N LEU A 324 15.84 -2.70 -5.23
CA LEU A 324 16.38 -1.35 -5.42
C LEU A 324 17.30 -1.28 -6.66
N ASP A 325 18.14 -2.31 -6.92
CA ASP A 325 18.94 -2.39 -8.13
C ASP A 325 18.07 -2.35 -9.41
N GLU A 326 16.90 -3.00 -9.42
CA GLU A 326 15.96 -2.94 -10.54
C GLU A 326 15.31 -1.56 -10.68
N LEU A 327 14.82 -0.99 -9.58
CA LEU A 327 14.16 0.33 -9.58
C LEU A 327 15.12 1.44 -10.01
N GLU A 328 16.36 1.42 -9.56
CA GLU A 328 17.41 2.38 -9.96
C GLU A 328 17.82 2.24 -11.43
N SER A 329 17.64 1.06 -12.04
CA SER A 329 17.94 0.83 -13.45
C SER A 329 16.85 1.33 -14.41
N ILE A 330 15.68 1.73 -13.89
CA ILE A 330 14.58 2.25 -14.71
C ILE A 330 14.90 3.68 -15.16
N ASP A 331 14.72 3.98 -16.44
CA ASP A 331 14.64 5.36 -16.89
C ASP A 331 13.39 6.03 -16.34
N HIS A 332 13.55 6.81 -15.27
CA HIS A 332 12.46 7.45 -14.56
C HIS A 332 11.69 8.47 -15.41
N THR A 333 12.29 9.02 -16.47
CA THR A 333 11.59 9.93 -17.40
C THR A 333 10.64 9.14 -18.30
N ALA A 334 11.14 8.10 -18.94
CA ALA A 334 10.32 7.20 -19.75
C ALA A 334 9.25 6.50 -18.90
N PHE A 335 9.60 6.11 -17.67
CA PHE A 335 8.68 5.50 -16.72
C PHE A 335 7.49 6.41 -16.38
N ARG A 336 7.75 7.68 -16.04
CA ARG A 336 6.66 8.65 -15.78
C ARG A 336 5.79 8.88 -17.01
N ALA A 337 6.40 8.98 -18.19
CA ALA A 337 5.65 9.12 -19.44
C ALA A 337 4.73 7.91 -19.69
N ARG A 338 5.20 6.68 -19.47
CA ARG A 338 4.38 5.46 -19.56
C ARG A 338 3.19 5.50 -18.58
N GLY A 339 3.41 5.93 -17.33
CA GLY A 339 2.32 6.10 -16.37
C GLY A 339 1.25 7.10 -16.81
N GLN A 340 1.66 8.20 -17.45
CA GLN A 340 0.71 9.19 -18.02
C GLN A 340 -0.09 8.60 -19.19
N VAL A 341 0.57 7.88 -20.09
CA VAL A 341 -0.09 7.20 -21.22
C VAL A 341 -1.09 6.15 -20.70
N LEU A 342 -0.67 5.31 -19.74
CA LEU A 342 -1.56 4.34 -19.10
C LEU A 342 -2.79 5.04 -18.50
N GLY A 343 -2.58 6.12 -17.74
CA GLY A 343 -3.66 6.88 -17.13
C GLY A 343 -4.62 7.48 -18.15
N ALA A 344 -4.12 8.02 -19.28
CA ALA A 344 -4.96 8.56 -20.33
C ALA A 344 -5.85 7.46 -20.97
N ARG A 345 -5.27 6.29 -21.26
CA ARG A 345 -6.01 5.14 -21.82
C ARG A 345 -7.08 4.63 -20.86
N LEU A 346 -6.77 4.52 -19.59
CA LEU A 346 -7.73 4.05 -18.60
C LEU A 346 -8.86 5.05 -18.40
N ARG A 347 -8.57 6.37 -18.37
CA ARG A 347 -9.63 7.41 -18.28
C ARG A 347 -10.57 7.40 -19.47
N ALA A 348 -10.13 7.00 -20.65
CA ALA A 348 -11.03 6.84 -21.80
C ALA A 348 -12.12 5.78 -21.57
N LEU A 349 -11.95 4.87 -20.59
CA LEU A 349 -13.00 3.91 -20.23
C LEU A 349 -14.21 4.56 -19.56
N THR A 350 -14.11 5.79 -19.04
CA THR A 350 -15.25 6.51 -18.43
C THR A 350 -16.37 6.78 -19.43
N ASP A 351 -16.04 6.80 -20.74
CA ASP A 351 -17.02 6.96 -21.80
C ASP A 351 -17.82 5.68 -22.10
N LEU A 352 -17.41 4.54 -21.50
CA LEU A 352 -18.05 3.23 -21.72
C LEU A 352 -19.15 2.97 -20.67
N PRO A 353 -20.28 2.37 -21.10
CA PRO A 353 -21.34 1.99 -20.19
C PRO A 353 -20.85 1.11 -19.04
N GLY A 354 -21.37 1.35 -17.85
CA GLY A 354 -21.04 0.58 -16.66
C GLY A 354 -19.77 1.01 -15.93
N VAL A 355 -18.94 1.90 -16.50
CA VAL A 355 -17.82 2.54 -15.79
C VAL A 355 -18.33 3.83 -15.16
N ARG A 356 -18.10 3.98 -13.85
CA ARG A 356 -18.51 5.16 -13.07
C ARG A 356 -17.41 6.18 -12.95
N ASP A 357 -16.19 5.72 -12.72
CA ASP A 357 -15.03 6.57 -12.50
C ASP A 357 -13.73 5.84 -12.82
N VAL A 358 -12.72 6.57 -13.27
CA VAL A 358 -11.34 6.11 -13.39
C VAL A 358 -10.41 7.11 -12.74
N ARG A 359 -9.76 6.69 -11.66
CA ARG A 359 -8.87 7.55 -10.86
C ARG A 359 -7.55 6.89 -10.54
N GLY A 360 -6.57 7.68 -10.16
CA GLY A 360 -5.24 7.18 -9.78
C GLY A 360 -4.12 8.06 -10.26
N LEU A 361 -2.89 7.61 -9.99
CA LEU A 361 -1.67 8.36 -10.21
C LEU A 361 -0.49 7.42 -10.56
N GLY A 362 0.33 7.81 -11.53
CA GLY A 362 1.51 7.06 -11.95
C GLY A 362 1.15 5.68 -12.55
N HIS A 363 1.48 4.62 -11.83
CA HIS A 363 1.17 3.24 -12.19
C HIS A 363 0.18 2.58 -11.22
N LEU A 364 -0.65 3.38 -10.57
CA LEU A 364 -1.72 2.94 -9.68
C LEU A 364 -3.02 3.61 -10.08
N TYR A 365 -3.95 2.86 -10.63
CA TYR A 365 -5.27 3.32 -11.04
C TYR A 365 -6.34 2.37 -10.52
N SER A 366 -7.58 2.85 -10.53
CA SER A 366 -8.77 2.01 -10.40
C SER A 366 -9.81 2.36 -11.45
N VAL A 367 -10.59 1.36 -11.82
CA VAL A 367 -11.78 1.48 -12.66
C VAL A 367 -12.96 1.13 -11.79
N GLU A 368 -13.75 2.13 -11.38
CA GLU A 368 -14.95 1.94 -10.59
C GLU A 368 -16.15 1.62 -11.50
N LEU A 369 -16.96 0.68 -11.08
CA LEU A 369 -18.04 0.09 -11.89
C LEU A 369 -19.41 0.37 -11.29
N ALA A 370 -20.42 0.31 -12.13
CA ALA A 370 -21.80 0.18 -11.67
C ALA A 370 -21.97 -1.13 -10.88
N PRO A 371 -22.79 -1.15 -9.81
CA PRO A 371 -22.97 -2.32 -8.96
C PRO A 371 -23.37 -3.58 -9.74
N GLY A 372 -22.74 -4.70 -9.39
CA GLY A 372 -22.99 -6.00 -10.00
C GLY A 372 -22.12 -6.33 -11.20
N LEU A 373 -21.30 -5.38 -11.69
CA LEU A 373 -20.46 -5.58 -12.89
C LEU A 373 -19.05 -6.11 -12.58
N LEU A 374 -18.60 -6.07 -11.33
CA LEU A 374 -17.25 -6.47 -10.97
C LEU A 374 -16.91 -7.90 -11.40
N TRP A 375 -17.71 -8.88 -11.00
CA TRP A 375 -17.42 -10.27 -11.29
C TRP A 375 -17.59 -10.64 -12.76
N PRO A 376 -18.64 -10.17 -13.48
CA PRO A 376 -18.71 -10.27 -14.92
C PRO A 376 -17.48 -9.70 -15.63
N LEU A 377 -17.01 -8.51 -15.22
CA LEU A 377 -15.81 -7.91 -15.81
C LEU A 377 -14.55 -8.72 -15.53
N MET A 378 -14.38 -9.22 -14.30
CA MET A 378 -13.22 -10.06 -13.99
C MET A 378 -13.18 -11.33 -14.85
N ALA A 379 -14.32 -11.97 -15.06
CA ALA A 379 -14.42 -13.14 -15.95
C ALA A 379 -14.13 -12.78 -17.42
N ALA A 380 -14.62 -11.64 -17.88
CA ALA A 380 -14.33 -11.13 -19.23
C ALA A 380 -12.85 -10.77 -19.43
N CYS A 381 -12.18 -10.23 -18.42
CA CYS A 381 -10.74 -9.97 -18.43
C CYS A 381 -9.93 -11.28 -18.46
N GLU A 382 -10.31 -12.27 -17.64
CA GLU A 382 -9.64 -13.59 -17.63
C GLU A 382 -9.72 -14.27 -19.00
N GLN A 383 -10.88 -14.24 -19.66
CA GLN A 383 -11.05 -14.78 -21.02
C GLN A 383 -10.14 -14.09 -22.05
N ARG A 384 -9.75 -12.84 -21.79
CA ARG A 384 -8.82 -12.05 -22.60
C ARG A 384 -7.37 -12.13 -22.13
N GLY A 385 -7.09 -13.05 -21.21
CA GLY A 385 -5.74 -13.28 -20.71
C GLY A 385 -5.21 -12.16 -19.80
N ALA A 386 -6.06 -11.44 -19.07
CA ALA A 386 -5.66 -10.46 -18.07
C ALA A 386 -6.36 -10.70 -16.72
N PHE A 387 -5.63 -10.45 -15.62
CA PHE A 387 -6.13 -10.55 -14.26
C PHE A 387 -5.94 -9.24 -13.51
N PHE A 388 -6.91 -8.87 -12.66
CA PHE A 388 -6.88 -7.64 -11.87
C PHE A 388 -7.31 -7.90 -10.42
N TYR A 389 -6.84 -7.06 -9.51
CA TYR A 389 -7.25 -7.09 -8.11
C TYR A 389 -8.60 -6.36 -7.94
N PRO A 390 -9.61 -6.99 -7.35
CA PRO A 390 -10.90 -6.35 -7.11
C PRO A 390 -10.87 -5.48 -5.85
N PHE A 391 -11.62 -4.38 -5.85
CA PHE A 391 -11.96 -3.66 -4.64
C PHE A 391 -13.47 -3.55 -4.48
N THR A 392 -13.94 -3.43 -3.23
CA THR A 392 -15.36 -3.26 -2.88
C THR A 392 -15.47 -2.40 -1.64
N GLY A 393 -16.56 -1.62 -1.54
CA GLY A 393 -16.89 -0.85 -0.35
C GLY A 393 -16.12 0.45 -0.18
N ALA A 394 -15.64 1.05 -1.27
CA ALA A 394 -14.95 2.34 -1.24
C ALA A 394 -15.90 3.47 -0.85
N GLY A 395 -16.08 3.70 0.46
CA GLY A 395 -16.96 4.75 0.98
C GLY A 395 -18.48 4.52 0.80
N ASP A 396 -18.89 3.80 -0.22
CA ASP A 396 -20.25 3.29 -0.44
C ASP A 396 -20.19 1.75 -0.48
N PRO A 397 -21.01 1.02 0.28
CA PRO A 397 -21.07 -0.44 0.22
C PRO A 397 -21.34 -1.01 -1.19
N ARG A 398 -21.88 -0.19 -2.09
CA ARG A 398 -22.15 -0.54 -3.51
C ARG A 398 -20.99 -0.20 -4.44
N SER A 399 -19.93 0.47 -3.95
CA SER A 399 -18.75 0.79 -4.73
C SER A 399 -17.94 -0.48 -4.96
N GLU A 400 -17.66 -0.79 -6.22
CA GLU A 400 -16.85 -1.92 -6.63
C GLU A 400 -16.06 -1.61 -7.90
N GLY A 401 -14.95 -2.30 -8.09
CA GLY A 401 -14.12 -2.08 -9.26
C GLY A 401 -12.82 -2.87 -9.28
N LEU A 402 -11.97 -2.55 -10.24
CA LEU A 402 -10.67 -3.14 -10.45
C LEU A 402 -9.55 -2.17 -10.08
N VAL A 403 -8.50 -2.66 -9.46
CA VAL A 403 -7.24 -1.93 -9.29
C VAL A 403 -6.28 -2.34 -10.39
N VAL A 404 -5.78 -1.36 -11.13
CA VAL A 404 -4.79 -1.50 -12.20
C VAL A 404 -3.45 -1.02 -11.68
N ALA A 405 -2.52 -1.93 -11.47
CA ALA A 405 -1.22 -1.66 -10.91
C ALA A 405 -0.16 -2.62 -11.50
N PRO A 406 0.15 -2.52 -12.81
CA PRO A 406 1.09 -3.42 -13.47
C PRO A 406 2.50 -3.30 -12.87
N ALA A 407 3.37 -4.26 -13.14
CA ALA A 407 4.77 -4.17 -12.77
C ALA A 407 5.38 -2.90 -13.38
N LEU A 408 6.23 -2.20 -12.60
CA LEU A 408 6.87 -0.94 -13.03
C LEU A 408 7.88 -1.17 -14.17
N THR A 409 8.30 -2.44 -14.34
CA THR A 409 9.18 -2.91 -15.42
C THR A 409 8.41 -3.34 -16.67
N SER A 410 7.08 -3.20 -16.71
CA SER A 410 6.28 -3.51 -17.88
C SER A 410 6.69 -2.64 -19.07
N THR A 411 6.78 -3.26 -20.25
CA THR A 411 7.10 -2.57 -21.50
C THR A 411 5.88 -1.82 -22.05
N ASP A 412 6.10 -1.04 -23.11
CA ASP A 412 4.99 -0.34 -23.78
C ASP A 412 4.02 -1.35 -24.39
N GLU A 413 4.51 -2.46 -24.96
CA GLU A 413 3.70 -3.56 -25.49
C GLU A 413 2.88 -4.26 -24.39
N ASP A 414 3.46 -4.44 -23.20
CA ASP A 414 2.77 -4.98 -22.04
C ASP A 414 1.58 -4.09 -21.62
N LEU A 415 1.80 -2.76 -21.56
CA LEU A 415 0.78 -1.79 -21.19
C LEU A 415 -0.29 -1.62 -22.29
N ASP A 416 0.10 -1.77 -23.56
CA ASP A 416 -0.83 -1.80 -24.70
C ASP A 416 -1.76 -3.02 -24.59
N TYR A 417 -1.17 -4.20 -24.35
CA TYR A 417 -1.92 -5.44 -24.15
C TYR A 417 -2.93 -5.30 -22.99
N LEU A 418 -2.47 -4.86 -21.83
CA LEU A 418 -3.29 -4.67 -20.64
C LEU A 418 -4.47 -3.72 -20.91
N SER A 419 -4.20 -2.57 -21.53
CA SER A 419 -5.22 -1.55 -21.82
C SER A 419 -6.25 -2.07 -22.80
N THR A 420 -5.81 -2.78 -23.86
CA THR A 420 -6.68 -3.37 -24.87
C THR A 420 -7.56 -4.46 -24.26
N ALA A 421 -6.97 -5.40 -23.50
CA ALA A 421 -7.70 -6.48 -22.87
C ALA A 421 -8.80 -5.95 -21.92
N LEU A 422 -8.50 -4.89 -21.17
CA LEU A 422 -9.46 -4.27 -20.26
C LEU A 422 -10.57 -3.53 -21.03
N THR A 423 -10.22 -2.75 -22.07
CA THR A 423 -11.19 -2.03 -22.91
C THR A 423 -12.15 -3.00 -23.60
N ASP A 424 -11.64 -4.08 -24.19
CA ASP A 424 -12.44 -5.10 -24.83
C ASP A 424 -13.34 -5.86 -23.83
N ALA A 425 -12.87 -6.05 -22.60
CA ALA A 425 -13.65 -6.68 -21.55
C ALA A 425 -14.83 -5.79 -21.11
N VAL A 426 -14.57 -4.49 -20.87
CA VAL A 426 -15.63 -3.51 -20.53
C VAL A 426 -16.66 -3.40 -21.66
N THR A 427 -16.20 -3.25 -22.90
CA THR A 427 -17.08 -3.16 -24.08
C THR A 427 -17.96 -4.40 -24.27
N ALA A 428 -17.46 -5.57 -23.89
CA ALA A 428 -18.25 -6.82 -24.01
C ALA A 428 -19.37 -6.93 -22.96
N LEU A 429 -19.30 -6.22 -21.85
CA LEU A 429 -20.37 -6.19 -20.83
C LEU A 429 -21.63 -5.52 -21.37
N ASP A 430 -21.47 -4.47 -22.19
CA ASP A 430 -22.58 -3.71 -22.77
C ASP A 430 -23.38 -4.52 -23.79
N ARG A 431 -22.74 -5.52 -24.44
CA ARG A 431 -23.42 -6.35 -25.48
C ARG A 431 -24.25 -7.51 -24.92
N ASN A 432 -24.12 -7.80 -23.63
CA ASN A 432 -24.78 -8.93 -22.97
C ASN A 432 -25.83 -8.50 -21.93
N GLY A 433 -26.06 -7.19 -21.75
CA GLY A 433 -27.15 -6.59 -20.93
C GLY A 433 -28.25 -6.00 -21.78
#